data_c2cda6f50cb11c57b0a659a1780aa204
#
_entry.id   c2cda6f50cb11c57b0a659a1780aa204
#
_cell.length_a   1.000
_cell.length_b   1.000
_cell.length_c   1.000
_cell.angle_alpha   90.00
_cell.angle_beta   90.00
_cell.angle_gamma   90.00
#
_symmetry.space_group_name_H-M   'P 1'
#
loop_
_entity.id
_entity.type
_entity.pdbx_description
1 polymer ?
#
loop_
_entity_poly.entity_id
_entity_poly.type
_entity_poly.pdbx_seq_one_letter_code
_entity_poly.pdbx_strand_id
1 'polypeptide(L)'
;MFAFLAVSILVLEVLAAAVDAIGYGAIAAALWATYCRATGNRKAAERLELKSSIMVLRRDLRAVSSVDEFARWAKMRRRLDALSASFETVSSDLAVERTAFELYVNMVLRGVVYGLRAAVNMYNYRVPVFYVPASWFYPVLWFLSLPAAPMGSVSVTVWAFACNRVCRRGVAIFNRAMQPVGGDQGSVTSNSARLH
;
A
#
# COMPACT_ATOMS: atom_id res chain seq x y z
N MET A 1 13.56 -3.11 -34.10
CA MET A 1 13.32 -4.19 -33.14
C MET A 1 13.92 -3.87 -31.76
N PHE A 2 15.21 -3.51 -31.67
CA PHE A 2 15.87 -3.20 -30.40
C PHE A 2 15.27 -2.00 -29.65
N ALA A 3 14.98 -0.90 -30.36
CA ALA A 3 14.35 0.28 -29.75
C ALA A 3 12.98 -0.02 -29.17
N PHE A 4 12.19 -0.88 -29.80
CA PHE A 4 10.89 -1.30 -29.30
C PHE A 4 11.02 -2.07 -27.97
N LEU A 5 12.02 -2.94 -27.86
CA LEU A 5 12.29 -3.70 -26.64
C LEU A 5 12.77 -2.78 -25.50
N ALA A 6 13.64 -1.81 -25.78
CA ALA A 6 14.07 -0.83 -24.80
C ALA A 6 12.90 -0.01 -24.24
N VAL A 7 12.01 0.46 -25.12
CA VAL A 7 10.83 1.24 -24.76
C VAL A 7 9.81 0.39 -23.99
N SER A 8 9.57 -0.84 -24.39
CA SER A 8 8.62 -1.73 -23.68
C SER A 8 9.05 -2.02 -22.25
N ILE A 9 10.36 -2.24 -22.01
CA ILE A 9 10.90 -2.41 -20.67
C ILE A 9 10.76 -1.12 -19.86
N LEU A 10 11.06 0.03 -20.45
CA LEU A 10 10.92 1.32 -19.78
C LEU A 10 9.47 1.58 -19.38
N VAL A 11 8.51 1.36 -20.27
CA VAL A 11 7.07 1.50 -19.96
C VAL A 11 6.65 0.57 -18.83
N LEU A 12 7.09 -0.69 -18.85
CA LEU A 12 6.82 -1.64 -17.78
C LEU A 12 7.37 -1.15 -16.44
N GLU A 13 8.60 -0.63 -16.41
CA GLU A 13 9.22 -0.12 -15.19
C GLU A 13 8.55 1.16 -14.69
N VAL A 14 8.10 2.05 -15.58
CA VAL A 14 7.31 3.25 -15.21
C VAL A 14 5.97 2.86 -14.61
N LEU A 15 5.23 1.91 -15.23
CA LEU A 15 3.96 1.43 -14.68
C LEU A 15 4.16 0.76 -13.31
N ALA A 16 5.18 -0.05 -13.16
CA ALA A 16 5.49 -0.68 -11.89
C ALA A 16 5.88 0.35 -10.82
N ALA A 17 6.66 1.38 -11.17
CA ALA A 17 7.01 2.46 -10.26
C ALA A 17 5.79 3.32 -9.88
N ALA A 18 4.84 3.52 -10.79
CA ALA A 18 3.57 4.19 -10.50
C ALA A 18 2.71 3.40 -9.49
N VAL A 19 2.62 2.07 -9.66
CA VAL A 19 1.93 1.19 -8.70
C VAL A 19 2.61 1.22 -7.34
N ASP A 20 3.95 1.16 -7.31
CA ASP A 20 4.74 1.30 -6.06
C ASP A 20 4.50 2.67 -5.39
N ALA A 21 4.32 3.74 -6.17
CA ALA A 21 4.07 5.10 -5.68
C ALA A 21 2.70 5.29 -5.04
N ILE A 22 1.65 4.73 -5.67
CA ILE A 22 0.29 4.74 -5.14
C ILE A 22 0.23 3.91 -3.85
N GLY A 23 1.04 2.87 -3.78
CA GLY A 23 1.10 1.93 -2.67
C GLY A 23 0.07 0.80 -2.80
N TYR A 24 0.56 -0.41 -2.67
CA TYR A 24 -0.28 -1.63 -2.75
C TYR A 24 -1.41 -1.63 -1.72
N GLY A 25 -1.17 -1.06 -0.53
CA GLY A 25 -2.18 -0.95 0.52
C GLY A 25 -3.35 -0.04 0.15
N ALA A 26 -3.09 1.09 -0.52
CA ALA A 26 -4.14 2.01 -0.98
C ALA A 26 -5.02 1.34 -2.05
N ILE A 27 -4.41 0.61 -2.97
CA ILE A 27 -5.12 -0.16 -4.01
C ILE A 27 -5.98 -1.26 -3.36
N ALA A 28 -5.41 -2.01 -2.40
CA ALA A 28 -6.13 -3.07 -1.69
C ALA A 28 -7.30 -2.50 -0.88
N ALA A 29 -7.14 -1.35 -0.21
CA ALA A 29 -8.22 -0.68 0.51
C ALA A 29 -9.34 -0.18 -0.42
N ALA A 30 -8.98 0.35 -1.59
CA ALA A 30 -9.97 0.75 -2.60
C ALA A 30 -10.75 -0.46 -3.15
N LEU A 31 -10.05 -1.57 -3.43
CA LEU A 31 -10.67 -2.82 -3.85
C LEU A 31 -11.60 -3.39 -2.76
N TRP A 32 -11.19 -3.34 -1.48
CA TRP A 32 -12.04 -3.73 -0.37
C TRP A 32 -13.31 -2.89 -0.30
N ALA A 33 -13.19 -1.57 -0.45
CA ALA A 33 -14.35 -0.67 -0.43
C ALA A 33 -15.33 -0.96 -1.58
N THR A 34 -14.82 -1.23 -2.79
CA THR A 34 -15.66 -1.61 -3.94
C THR A 34 -16.28 -2.99 -3.75
N TYR A 35 -15.53 -3.95 -3.22
CA TYR A 35 -16.04 -5.29 -2.88
C TYR A 35 -17.19 -5.23 -1.85
N CYS A 36 -16.99 -4.46 -0.77
CA CYS A 36 -18.06 -4.29 0.24
C CYS A 36 -19.33 -3.63 -0.33
N ARG A 37 -19.18 -2.67 -1.26
CA ARG A 37 -20.31 -2.02 -1.93
C ARG A 37 -21.05 -3.00 -2.86
N ALA A 38 -20.30 -3.79 -3.62
CA ALA A 38 -20.87 -4.73 -4.59
C ALA A 38 -21.57 -5.92 -3.91
N THR A 39 -21.01 -6.40 -2.79
CA THR A 39 -21.51 -7.60 -2.09
C THR A 39 -22.57 -7.27 -1.04
N GLY A 40 -22.80 -5.97 -0.75
CA GLY A 40 -23.77 -5.55 0.30
C GLY A 40 -23.44 -6.18 1.65
N ASN A 41 -22.17 -6.09 2.09
CA ASN A 41 -21.66 -6.83 3.25
C ASN A 41 -22.55 -6.65 4.48
N ARG A 42 -23.34 -7.71 4.83
CA ARG A 42 -24.30 -7.73 5.93
C ARG A 42 -23.66 -7.35 7.26
N LYS A 43 -22.43 -7.80 7.52
CA LYS A 43 -21.68 -7.48 8.74
C LYS A 43 -21.35 -5.98 8.83
N ALA A 44 -21.08 -5.33 7.69
CA ALA A 44 -20.83 -3.90 7.68
C ALA A 44 -22.10 -3.09 8.00
N ALA A 45 -23.24 -3.53 7.50
CA ALA A 45 -24.55 -2.94 7.84
C ALA A 45 -24.88 -3.14 9.33
N GLU A 46 -24.73 -4.34 9.86
CA GLU A 46 -24.92 -4.68 11.27
C GLU A 46 -24.03 -3.83 12.19
N ARG A 47 -22.77 -3.64 11.83
CA ARG A 47 -21.85 -2.75 12.56
C ARG A 47 -22.35 -1.31 12.62
N LEU A 48 -22.90 -0.79 11.52
CA LEU A 48 -23.44 0.58 11.48
C LEU A 48 -24.69 0.71 12.36
N GLU A 49 -25.56 -0.30 12.34
CA GLU A 49 -26.75 -0.37 13.17
C GLU A 49 -26.41 -0.43 14.66
N LEU A 50 -25.49 -1.31 15.05
CA LEU A 50 -24.98 -1.38 16.43
C LEU A 50 -24.36 -0.06 16.88
N LYS A 51 -23.57 0.58 16.01
CA LYS A 51 -22.96 1.89 16.29
C LYS A 51 -24.01 2.97 16.54
N SER A 52 -25.07 3.01 15.71
CA SER A 52 -26.16 3.98 15.89
C SER A 52 -26.92 3.74 17.21
N SER A 53 -27.23 2.48 17.53
CA SER A 53 -27.89 2.09 18.77
C SER A 53 -27.08 2.45 20.02
N ILE A 54 -25.77 2.22 19.98
CA ILE A 54 -24.84 2.62 21.05
C ILE A 54 -24.82 4.13 21.23
N MET A 55 -24.82 4.92 20.15
CA MET A 55 -24.82 6.38 20.24
C MET A 55 -26.10 6.93 20.87
N VAL A 56 -27.25 6.40 20.47
CA VAL A 56 -28.55 6.76 21.05
C VAL A 56 -28.56 6.42 22.53
N LEU A 57 -28.21 5.18 22.90
CA LEU A 57 -28.23 4.74 24.29
C LEU A 57 -27.24 5.51 25.18
N ARG A 58 -26.09 5.91 24.66
CA ARG A 58 -25.14 6.80 25.38
C ARG A 58 -25.74 8.19 25.63
N ARG A 59 -26.48 8.70 24.66
CA ARG A 59 -27.16 10.01 24.81
C ARG A 59 -28.24 9.93 25.90
N ASP A 60 -29.05 8.88 25.87
CA ASP A 60 -30.10 8.65 26.87
C ASP A 60 -29.53 8.43 28.27
N LEU A 61 -28.40 7.71 28.38
CA LEU A 61 -27.71 7.49 29.64
C LEU A 61 -27.17 8.79 30.26
N ARG A 62 -26.77 9.77 29.44
CA ARG A 62 -26.32 11.09 29.91
C ARG A 62 -27.49 11.96 30.41
N ALA A 63 -28.68 11.72 29.94
CA ALA A 63 -29.90 12.44 30.33
C ALA A 63 -30.50 11.95 31.65
N VAL A 64 -30.15 10.73 32.10
CA VAL A 64 -30.67 10.12 33.33
C VAL A 64 -29.68 10.36 34.48
N SER A 65 -30.21 10.88 35.61
CA SER A 65 -29.42 11.06 36.84
C SER A 65 -29.10 9.68 37.46
N SER A 66 -27.79 9.48 37.71
CA SER A 66 -27.32 8.25 38.38
C SER A 66 -27.67 8.18 39.87
N VAL A 67 -28.10 9.28 40.46
CA VAL A 67 -28.46 9.37 41.88
C VAL A 67 -29.94 9.16 42.07
N ASP A 68 -30.78 9.84 41.27
CA ASP A 68 -32.22 9.83 41.46
C ASP A 68 -32.89 8.60 40.84
N GLU A 69 -32.41 8.12 39.68
CA GLU A 69 -32.94 6.99 38.96
C GLU A 69 -31.93 5.82 38.79
N PHE A 70 -31.24 5.46 39.86
CA PHE A 70 -30.14 4.46 39.81
C PHE A 70 -30.55 3.13 39.15
N ALA A 71 -31.71 2.61 39.43
CA ALA A 71 -32.18 1.33 38.87
C ALA A 71 -32.31 1.40 37.33
N ARG A 72 -32.87 2.48 36.82
CA ARG A 72 -33.00 2.75 35.40
C ARG A 72 -31.62 2.98 34.72
N TRP A 73 -30.77 3.78 35.34
CA TRP A 73 -29.40 4.01 34.88
C TRP A 73 -28.61 2.71 34.83
N ALA A 74 -28.64 1.86 35.87
CA ALA A 74 -27.93 0.59 35.91
C ALA A 74 -28.39 -0.39 34.83
N LYS A 75 -29.71 -0.44 34.54
CA LYS A 75 -30.28 -1.27 33.47
C LYS A 75 -29.80 -0.81 32.09
N MET A 76 -29.79 0.51 31.84
CA MET A 76 -29.30 1.07 30.59
C MET A 76 -27.78 0.87 30.43
N ARG A 77 -27.03 0.99 31.52
CA ARG A 77 -25.59 0.72 31.51
C ARG A 77 -25.26 -0.72 31.12
N ARG A 78 -25.91 -1.70 31.72
CA ARG A 78 -25.74 -3.12 31.34
C ARG A 78 -26.10 -3.39 29.88
N ARG A 79 -27.15 -2.74 29.37
CA ARG A 79 -27.52 -2.85 27.96
C ARG A 79 -26.47 -2.23 27.03
N LEU A 80 -25.92 -1.10 27.41
CA LEU A 80 -24.84 -0.46 26.67
C LEU A 80 -23.58 -1.34 26.64
N ASP A 81 -23.22 -1.94 27.76
CA ASP A 81 -22.06 -2.84 27.86
C ASP A 81 -22.26 -4.11 27.00
N ALA A 82 -23.48 -4.69 26.97
CA ALA A 82 -23.80 -5.82 26.09
C ALA A 82 -23.73 -5.44 24.59
N LEU A 83 -24.28 -4.27 24.22
CA LEU A 83 -24.20 -3.79 22.83
C LEU A 83 -22.77 -3.43 22.42
N SER A 84 -21.97 -2.87 23.33
CA SER A 84 -20.56 -2.55 23.04
C SER A 84 -19.73 -3.83 22.85
N ALA A 85 -19.96 -4.88 23.62
CA ALA A 85 -19.32 -6.18 23.43
C ALA A 85 -19.69 -6.81 22.08
N SER A 86 -20.98 -6.76 21.69
CA SER A 86 -21.41 -7.24 20.37
C SER A 86 -20.80 -6.41 19.22
N PHE A 87 -20.71 -5.10 19.38
CA PHE A 87 -20.04 -4.23 18.40
C PHE A 87 -18.56 -4.56 18.26
N GLU A 88 -17.88 -4.85 19.37
CA GLU A 88 -16.46 -5.18 19.38
C GLU A 88 -16.20 -6.51 18.65
N THR A 89 -17.00 -7.54 18.90
CA THR A 89 -16.90 -8.82 18.18
C THR A 89 -17.12 -8.65 16.68
N VAL A 90 -18.20 -7.99 16.25
CA VAL A 90 -18.47 -7.76 14.82
C VAL A 90 -17.38 -6.89 14.18
N SER A 91 -16.87 -5.89 14.91
CA SER A 91 -15.81 -5.01 14.37
C SER A 91 -14.46 -5.73 14.27
N SER A 92 -14.12 -6.62 15.20
CA SER A 92 -12.91 -7.44 15.14
C SER A 92 -12.96 -8.45 13.99
N ASP A 93 -14.10 -9.12 13.79
CA ASP A 93 -14.29 -10.05 12.67
C ASP A 93 -14.13 -9.35 11.33
N LEU A 94 -14.75 -8.17 11.17
CA LEU A 94 -14.58 -7.35 9.97
C LEU A 94 -13.14 -6.88 9.77
N ALA A 95 -12.42 -6.54 10.83
CA ALA A 95 -11.03 -6.14 10.76
C ALA A 95 -10.14 -7.29 10.31
N VAL A 96 -10.36 -8.51 10.80
CA VAL A 96 -9.64 -9.72 10.38
C VAL A 96 -9.92 -10.04 8.91
N GLU A 97 -11.20 -10.05 8.50
CA GLU A 97 -11.58 -10.27 7.09
C GLU A 97 -10.94 -9.24 6.16
N ARG A 98 -10.96 -7.97 6.54
CA ARG A 98 -10.33 -6.88 5.79
C ARG A 98 -8.82 -7.09 5.67
N THR A 99 -8.15 -7.38 6.78
CA THR A 99 -6.71 -7.58 6.80
C THR A 99 -6.30 -8.78 5.95
N ALA A 100 -7.03 -9.89 6.06
CA ALA A 100 -6.79 -11.07 5.23
C ALA A 100 -6.96 -10.77 3.74
N PHE A 101 -8.01 -10.04 3.36
CA PHE A 101 -8.23 -9.60 1.99
C PHE A 101 -7.12 -8.67 1.49
N GLU A 102 -6.74 -7.66 2.27
CA GLU A 102 -5.67 -6.73 1.93
C GLU A 102 -4.33 -7.46 1.76
N LEU A 103 -4.01 -8.42 2.63
CA LEU A 103 -2.81 -9.26 2.50
C LEU A 103 -2.83 -10.09 1.22
N TYR A 104 -3.95 -10.75 0.93
CA TYR A 104 -4.11 -11.56 -0.28
C TYR A 104 -3.93 -10.72 -1.56
N VAL A 105 -4.62 -9.58 -1.64
CA VAL A 105 -4.51 -8.65 -2.78
C VAL A 105 -3.09 -8.13 -2.93
N ASN A 106 -2.43 -7.77 -1.83
CA ASN A 106 -1.04 -7.33 -1.84
C ASN A 106 -0.09 -8.42 -2.36
N MET A 107 -0.28 -9.67 -1.93
CA MET A 107 0.52 -10.82 -2.41
C MET A 107 0.32 -11.05 -3.91
N VAL A 108 -0.93 -11.07 -4.36
CA VAL A 108 -1.26 -11.28 -5.77
C VAL A 108 -0.70 -10.15 -6.63
N LEU A 109 -0.92 -8.90 -6.24
CA LEU A 109 -0.47 -7.74 -7.00
C LEU A 109 1.07 -7.68 -7.10
N ARG A 110 1.77 -7.94 -5.99
CA ARG A 110 3.23 -8.06 -6.00
C ARG A 110 3.68 -9.24 -6.87
N GLY A 111 3.05 -10.39 -6.72
CA GLY A 111 3.35 -11.57 -7.53
C GLY A 111 3.22 -11.31 -9.03
N VAL A 112 2.16 -10.61 -9.46
CA VAL A 112 1.96 -10.20 -10.85
C VAL A 112 3.06 -9.25 -11.33
N VAL A 113 3.36 -8.19 -10.57
CA VAL A 113 4.40 -7.22 -10.97
C VAL A 113 5.78 -7.87 -11.05
N TYR A 114 6.18 -8.65 -10.04
CA TYR A 114 7.49 -9.32 -10.06
C TYR A 114 7.54 -10.47 -11.06
N GLY A 115 6.44 -11.23 -11.21
CA GLY A 115 6.32 -12.30 -12.20
C GLY A 115 6.42 -11.77 -13.63
N LEU A 116 5.76 -10.65 -13.92
CA LEU A 116 5.84 -10.03 -15.25
C LEU A 116 7.26 -9.52 -15.56
N ARG A 117 7.93 -8.90 -14.58
CA ARG A 117 9.33 -8.48 -14.70
C ARG A 117 10.25 -9.67 -14.96
N ALA A 118 10.08 -10.77 -14.20
CA ALA A 118 10.85 -11.98 -14.37
C ALA A 118 10.60 -12.63 -15.75
N ALA A 119 9.35 -12.70 -16.19
CA ALA A 119 8.96 -13.24 -17.50
C ALA A 119 9.58 -12.46 -18.66
N VAL A 120 9.51 -11.12 -18.64
CA VAL A 120 10.13 -10.26 -19.65
C VAL A 120 11.64 -10.45 -19.68
N ASN A 121 12.26 -10.53 -18.50
CA ASN A 121 13.70 -10.72 -18.38
C ASN A 121 14.15 -12.09 -18.88
N MET A 122 13.41 -13.17 -18.55
CA MET A 122 13.70 -14.53 -19.02
C MET A 122 13.47 -14.69 -20.53
N TYR A 123 12.37 -14.12 -21.03
CA TYR A 123 12.07 -14.23 -22.48
C TYR A 123 13.12 -13.53 -23.34
N ASN A 124 13.61 -12.38 -22.89
CA ASN A 124 14.58 -11.57 -23.63
C ASN A 124 16.03 -11.72 -23.12
N TYR A 125 16.32 -12.76 -22.34
CA TYR A 125 17.60 -12.97 -21.65
C TYR A 125 18.83 -12.89 -22.58
N ARG A 126 18.74 -13.34 -23.84
CA ARG A 126 19.82 -13.37 -24.82
C ARG A 126 19.78 -12.24 -25.85
N VAL A 127 18.73 -11.41 -25.80
CA VAL A 127 18.57 -10.34 -26.78
C VAL A 127 19.26 -9.06 -26.24
N PRO A 128 20.22 -8.49 -26.97
CA PRO A 128 20.82 -7.21 -26.58
C PRO A 128 19.82 -6.07 -26.76
N VAL A 129 19.75 -5.14 -25.80
CA VAL A 129 18.88 -3.96 -25.89
C VAL A 129 19.44 -2.93 -26.87
N PHE A 130 20.72 -2.65 -26.79
CA PHE A 130 21.48 -1.82 -27.74
C PHE A 130 22.98 -2.10 -27.63
N TYR A 131 23.72 -1.69 -28.66
CA TYR A 131 25.18 -1.81 -28.73
C TYR A 131 25.85 -0.49 -28.33
N VAL A 132 26.94 -0.59 -27.58
CA VAL A 132 27.69 0.55 -27.10
C VAL A 132 29.13 0.51 -27.66
N PRO A 133 29.68 1.63 -28.16
CA PRO A 133 31.06 1.69 -28.64
C PRO A 133 32.06 1.31 -27.55
N ALA A 134 32.91 0.33 -27.83
CA ALA A 134 33.84 -0.25 -26.84
C ALA A 134 34.82 0.76 -26.27
N SER A 135 35.17 1.79 -27.05
CA SER A 135 36.16 2.82 -26.68
C SER A 135 35.75 3.71 -25.49
N TRP A 136 34.44 3.82 -25.22
CA TRP A 136 33.94 4.73 -24.19
C TRP A 136 33.68 4.05 -22.84
N PHE A 137 33.45 2.75 -22.84
CA PHE A 137 33.01 2.03 -21.66
C PHE A 137 33.96 0.91 -21.19
N TYR A 138 35.19 0.88 -21.70
CA TYR A 138 36.22 0.00 -21.16
C TYR A 138 36.68 0.51 -19.78
N PRO A 139 36.71 -0.25 -18.68
CA PRO A 139 36.49 -1.71 -18.51
C PRO A 139 35.06 -2.14 -18.12
N VAL A 140 34.08 -1.24 -18.11
CA VAL A 140 32.71 -1.47 -17.62
C VAL A 140 31.89 -2.36 -18.57
N LEU A 141 32.33 -2.53 -19.82
CA LEU A 141 31.66 -3.35 -20.84
C LEU A 141 31.37 -4.78 -20.39
N TRP A 142 32.30 -5.38 -19.68
CA TRP A 142 32.12 -6.72 -19.14
C TRP A 142 30.92 -6.77 -18.16
N PHE A 143 30.74 -5.77 -17.33
CA PHE A 143 29.62 -5.70 -16.39
C PHE A 143 28.28 -5.43 -17.09
N LEU A 144 28.28 -4.64 -18.17
CA LEU A 144 27.08 -4.32 -18.94
C LEU A 144 26.54 -5.52 -19.74
N SER A 145 27.39 -6.46 -20.13
CA SER A 145 27.00 -7.66 -20.87
C SER A 145 26.57 -8.83 -20.00
N LEU A 146 26.73 -8.74 -18.67
CA LEU A 146 26.26 -9.78 -17.74
C LEU A 146 24.72 -9.83 -17.71
N PRO A 147 24.08 -11.02 -17.61
CA PRO A 147 24.69 -12.34 -17.45
C PRO A 147 24.89 -13.13 -18.76
N ALA A 148 24.35 -12.71 -19.92
CA ALA A 148 24.40 -13.53 -21.14
C ALA A 148 24.31 -12.76 -22.47
N ALA A 149 24.46 -11.44 -22.46
CA ALA A 149 24.52 -10.65 -23.70
C ALA A 149 25.91 -10.72 -24.35
N PRO A 150 26.01 -10.62 -25.69
CA PRO A 150 27.31 -10.57 -26.37
C PRO A 150 28.13 -9.35 -25.95
N MET A 151 29.47 -9.50 -25.89
CA MET A 151 30.37 -8.42 -25.49
C MET A 151 30.16 -7.17 -26.37
N GLY A 152 30.05 -5.99 -25.76
CA GLY A 152 29.77 -4.74 -26.48
C GLY A 152 28.28 -4.38 -26.55
N SER A 153 27.42 -5.11 -25.87
CA SER A 153 25.98 -4.82 -25.79
C SER A 153 25.50 -4.67 -24.34
N VAL A 154 24.40 -3.97 -24.16
CA VAL A 154 23.72 -3.83 -22.85
C VAL A 154 22.68 -4.91 -22.72
N SER A 155 22.78 -5.69 -21.63
CA SER A 155 21.82 -6.74 -21.27
C SER A 155 20.48 -6.12 -20.85
N VAL A 156 19.38 -6.83 -21.15
CA VAL A 156 18.02 -6.50 -20.69
C VAL A 156 17.96 -6.31 -19.17
N THR A 157 18.68 -7.13 -18.41
CA THR A 157 18.71 -7.07 -16.95
C THR A 157 19.32 -5.76 -16.44
N VAL A 158 20.45 -5.34 -17.03
CA VAL A 158 21.12 -4.08 -16.66
C VAL A 158 20.26 -2.88 -17.04
N TRP A 159 19.63 -2.92 -18.22
CA TRP A 159 18.72 -1.88 -18.67
C TRP A 159 17.49 -1.75 -17.76
N ALA A 160 16.83 -2.85 -17.44
CA ALA A 160 15.69 -2.88 -16.52
C ALA A 160 16.08 -2.35 -15.12
N PHE A 161 17.27 -2.73 -14.61
CA PHE A 161 17.77 -2.21 -13.33
C PHE A 161 17.99 -0.70 -13.36
N ALA A 162 18.59 -0.17 -14.43
CA ALA A 162 18.81 1.27 -14.60
C ALA A 162 17.47 2.03 -14.66
N CYS A 163 16.52 1.56 -15.48
CA CYS A 163 15.18 2.13 -15.58
C CYS A 163 14.46 2.12 -14.22
N ASN A 164 14.51 1.02 -13.49
CA ASN A 164 13.91 0.92 -12.16
C ASN A 164 14.48 1.95 -11.17
N ARG A 165 15.82 2.12 -11.17
CA ARG A 165 16.49 3.11 -10.31
C ARG A 165 16.08 4.53 -10.63
N VAL A 166 16.03 4.88 -11.91
CA VAL A 166 15.63 6.21 -12.38
C VAL A 166 14.16 6.49 -12.05
N CYS A 167 13.27 5.54 -12.37
CA CYS A 167 11.84 5.69 -12.09
C CYS A 167 11.55 5.85 -10.59
N ARG A 168 12.16 5.03 -9.74
CA ARG A 168 11.99 5.16 -8.28
C ARG A 168 12.50 6.48 -7.72
N ARG A 169 13.63 6.98 -8.22
CA ARG A 169 14.14 8.29 -7.81
C ARG A 169 13.24 9.42 -8.30
N GLY A 170 12.76 9.35 -9.55
CA GLY A 170 11.83 10.32 -10.11
C GLY A 170 10.54 10.41 -9.28
N VAL A 171 9.95 9.27 -8.92
CA VAL A 171 8.77 9.21 -8.04
C VAL A 171 9.06 9.79 -6.66
N ALA A 172 10.21 9.49 -6.06
CA ALA A 172 10.57 10.01 -4.74
C ALA A 172 10.73 11.54 -4.76
N ILE A 173 11.33 12.10 -5.82
CA ILE A 173 11.46 13.55 -6.01
C ILE A 173 10.09 14.19 -6.21
N PHE A 174 9.24 13.60 -7.06
CA PHE A 174 7.89 14.08 -7.31
C PHE A 174 7.05 14.11 -6.03
N ASN A 175 7.08 13.01 -5.24
CA ASN A 175 6.36 12.95 -3.97
C ASN A 175 6.85 13.99 -2.95
N ARG A 176 8.16 14.28 -2.91
CA ARG A 176 8.70 15.35 -2.06
C ARG A 176 8.25 16.74 -2.52
N ALA A 177 8.20 16.98 -3.83
CA ALA A 177 7.76 18.24 -4.38
C ALA A 177 6.25 18.50 -4.15
N MET A 178 5.45 17.43 -4.04
CA MET A 178 4.01 17.50 -3.77
C MET A 178 3.68 17.57 -2.28
N GLN A 179 4.60 17.29 -1.37
CA GLN A 179 4.38 17.50 0.06
C GLN A 179 4.40 19.01 0.36
N PRO A 180 3.33 19.57 0.93
CA PRO A 180 3.32 20.96 1.34
C PRO A 180 4.41 21.20 2.41
N VAL A 181 5.17 22.27 2.25
CA VAL A 181 6.32 22.69 3.10
C VAL A 181 5.92 23.03 4.55
N GLY A 182 4.86 22.47 5.09
CA GLY A 182 4.26 22.81 6.39
C GLY A 182 4.36 21.75 7.51
N GLY A 183 5.17 20.68 7.39
CA GLY A 183 5.11 19.53 8.32
C GLY A 183 6.31 19.28 9.24
N ASP A 184 7.34 20.11 9.26
CA ASP A 184 8.55 19.81 10.07
C ASP A 184 8.85 20.87 11.15
N GLN A 185 7.88 21.08 12.04
CA GLN A 185 8.14 21.77 13.34
C GLN A 185 7.31 21.12 14.44
N GLY A 186 7.76 20.00 15.01
CA GLY A 186 7.03 19.42 16.14
C GLY A 186 7.64 18.23 16.88
N SER A 187 8.82 17.75 16.52
CA SER A 187 9.37 16.55 17.19
C SER A 187 10.68 16.75 17.98
N VAL A 188 11.17 17.98 18.16
CA VAL A 188 12.48 18.19 18.83
C VAL A 188 12.35 18.66 20.29
N THR A 189 11.16 19.03 20.78
CA THR A 189 11.04 19.65 22.14
C THR A 189 10.43 18.78 23.22
N SER A 190 10.11 17.50 23.00
CA SER A 190 9.51 16.69 24.08
C SER A 190 10.47 15.80 24.87
N ASN A 191 11.76 15.78 24.54
CA ASN A 191 12.72 14.89 25.23
C ASN A 191 13.62 15.56 26.28
N SER A 192 13.46 16.86 26.53
CA SER A 192 14.24 17.56 27.58
C SER A 192 13.48 17.76 28.90
N ALA A 193 12.21 17.35 29.01
CA ALA A 193 11.39 17.56 30.22
C ALA A 193 11.25 16.31 31.12
N ARG A 194 12.07 15.26 30.95
CA ARG A 194 12.04 14.05 31.81
C ARG A 194 13.33 13.80 32.61
N LEU A 195 14.18 14.78 32.75
CA LEU A 195 15.39 14.68 33.64
C LEU A 195 15.45 15.86 34.59
N HIS A 196 14.40 16.03 35.42
CA HIS A 196 14.47 16.74 36.72
C HIS A 196 13.44 16.15 37.66
#